data_e9f7cc1c640e99c6706aa2dbb5bb3c46
#
_entry.id   e9f7cc1c640e99c6706aa2dbb5bb3c46
#
_cell.length_a   1.000
_cell.length_b   1.000
_cell.length_c   1.000
_cell.angle_alpha   90.00
_cell.angle_beta   90.00
_cell.angle_gamma   90.00
#
_symmetry.space_group_name_H-M   'P 1'
#
loop_
_entity.id
_entity.type
_entity.pdbx_description
1 polymer ?
#
loop_
_entity_poly.entity_id
_entity_poly.type
_entity_poly.pdbx_seq_one_letter_code
_entity_poly.pdbx_strand_id
1 'polypeptide(L)'
;MCIRDRRNKDPILQVLREAFASTRQVLEIGSGTGQHAVYFARHLSKLRWQPSDTAEYLGPLQAYIAQEGSANLAPPVRLDVRSHPWPVAGIDAVFSANTLHIMSWEAVREFFRGVGTHLAAGGVLCIYGPFRYAGRYTSESNATFDRFLQERDCLLYTSRCV
;
A
#
# COMPACT_ATOMS: atom_id res chain seq x y z
N MET A 1 13.95 -2.97 -9.67
CA MET A 1 13.81 -1.80 -8.77
C MET A 1 13.00 -0.74 -9.47
N CYS A 2 11.80 -0.44 -8.98
CA CYS A 2 10.97 0.60 -9.58
C CYS A 2 11.58 1.97 -9.29
N ILE A 3 11.91 2.74 -10.33
CA ILE A 3 12.51 4.10 -10.21
C ILE A 3 11.57 5.04 -9.44
N ARG A 4 10.26 4.77 -9.45
CA ARG A 4 9.23 5.55 -8.75
C ARG A 4 9.35 5.41 -7.23
N ASP A 5 9.62 4.20 -6.71
CA ASP A 5 9.70 3.94 -5.26
C ASP A 5 10.87 4.69 -4.60
N ARG A 6 11.94 4.95 -5.34
CA ARG A 6 13.08 5.73 -4.84
C ARG A 6 12.78 7.22 -4.69
N ARG A 7 11.87 7.77 -5.50
CA ARG A 7 11.59 9.23 -5.53
C ARG A 7 10.50 9.64 -4.55
N ASN A 8 9.62 8.75 -4.16
CA ASN A 8 8.45 9.08 -3.34
C ASN A 8 8.58 8.67 -1.86
N LYS A 9 9.56 7.82 -1.52
CA LYS A 9 9.70 7.28 -0.15
C LYS A 9 9.91 8.36 0.92
N ASP A 10 10.72 9.39 0.64
CA ASP A 10 11.02 10.43 1.62
C ASP A 10 9.81 11.35 1.89
N PRO A 11 9.10 11.88 0.87
CA PRO A 11 7.85 12.59 1.08
C PRO A 11 6.78 11.77 1.79
N ILE A 12 6.62 10.48 1.42
CA ILE A 12 5.67 9.59 2.09
C ILE A 12 6.06 9.40 3.56
N LEU A 13 7.34 9.18 3.86
CA LEU A 13 7.81 9.01 5.24
C LEU A 13 7.47 10.22 6.12
N GLN A 14 7.56 11.44 5.60
CA GLN A 14 7.19 12.65 6.35
C GLN A 14 5.71 12.59 6.76
N VAL A 15 4.83 12.25 5.82
CA VAL A 15 3.39 12.11 6.10
C VAL A 15 3.13 10.99 7.11
N LEU A 16 3.79 9.82 6.95
CA LEU A 16 3.60 8.68 7.83
C LEU A 16 4.06 8.94 9.27
N ARG A 17 5.10 9.75 9.47
CA ARG A 17 5.55 10.15 10.82
C ARG A 17 4.49 10.87 11.61
N GLU A 18 3.72 11.73 10.95
CA GLU A 18 2.63 12.48 11.57
C GLU A 18 1.37 11.61 11.68
N ALA A 19 0.96 11.00 10.58
CA ALA A 19 -0.28 10.22 10.52
C ALA A 19 -0.25 9.00 11.46
N PHE A 20 0.91 8.36 11.62
CA PHE A 20 1.08 7.15 12.44
C PHE A 20 1.71 7.43 13.82
N ALA A 21 1.74 8.68 14.27
CA ALA A 21 2.38 9.05 15.53
C ALA A 21 1.81 8.32 16.76
N SER A 22 0.51 7.98 16.74
CA SER A 22 -0.20 7.27 17.82
C SER A 22 -0.47 5.80 17.53
N THR A 23 -0.03 5.27 16.39
CA THR A 23 -0.28 3.89 15.98
C THR A 23 0.85 2.95 16.45
N ARG A 24 0.58 1.65 16.43
CA ARG A 24 1.53 0.60 16.85
C ARG A 24 1.73 -0.48 15.79
N GLN A 25 0.67 -0.84 15.08
CA GLN A 25 0.69 -1.95 14.14
C GLN A 25 0.12 -1.53 12.77
N VAL A 26 1.03 -1.46 11.80
CA VAL A 26 0.71 -1.07 10.43
C VAL A 26 0.59 -2.31 9.55
N LEU A 27 -0.51 -2.43 8.80
CA LEU A 27 -0.64 -3.34 7.68
C LEU A 27 -0.32 -2.60 6.39
N GLU A 28 0.67 -3.06 5.65
CA GLU A 28 0.91 -2.60 4.28
C GLU A 28 0.27 -3.56 3.28
N ILE A 29 -0.61 -3.05 2.42
CA ILE A 29 -1.30 -3.81 1.38
C ILE A 29 -0.69 -3.50 0.02
N GLY A 30 -0.22 -4.56 -0.67
CA GLY A 30 0.46 -4.42 -1.95
C GLY A 30 1.92 -3.98 -1.79
N SER A 31 2.69 -4.71 -0.98
CA SER A 31 4.09 -4.36 -0.67
C SER A 31 5.03 -4.58 -1.86
N GLY A 32 4.60 -5.29 -2.91
CA GLY A 32 5.38 -5.56 -4.11
C GLY A 32 6.74 -6.18 -3.80
N THR A 33 7.81 -5.48 -4.15
CA THR A 33 9.18 -5.92 -3.88
C THR A 33 9.65 -5.67 -2.44
N GLY A 34 8.84 -5.02 -1.58
CA GLY A 34 9.18 -4.76 -0.17
C GLY A 34 10.04 -3.52 0.10
N GLN A 35 10.33 -2.71 -0.91
CA GLN A 35 11.21 -1.54 -0.74
C GLN A 35 10.64 -0.51 0.22
N HIS A 36 9.33 -0.21 0.12
CA HIS A 36 8.64 0.67 1.05
C HIS A 36 8.58 0.07 2.45
N ALA A 37 8.20 -1.20 2.57
CA ALA A 37 8.14 -1.93 3.84
C ALA A 37 9.46 -1.84 4.62
N VAL A 38 10.58 -2.20 3.98
CA VAL A 38 11.91 -2.14 4.57
C VAL A 38 12.30 -0.70 4.94
N TYR A 39 12.06 0.24 4.03
CA TYR A 39 12.42 1.64 4.26
C TYR A 39 11.63 2.25 5.42
N PHE A 40 10.31 2.09 5.43
CA PHE A 40 9.48 2.69 6.48
C PHE A 40 9.64 2.00 7.82
N ALA A 41 9.77 0.67 7.87
CA ALA A 41 10.04 -0.03 9.12
C ALA A 41 11.32 0.45 9.78
N ARG A 42 12.42 0.65 9.01
CA ARG A 42 13.68 1.19 9.54
C ARG A 42 13.54 2.58 10.14
N HIS A 43 12.73 3.45 9.52
CA HIS A 43 12.59 4.85 9.93
C HIS A 43 11.47 5.07 10.96
N LEU A 44 10.57 4.10 11.13
CA LEU A 44 9.44 4.11 12.06
C LEU A 44 9.59 2.95 13.06
N SER A 45 10.72 2.87 13.75
CA SER A 45 11.14 1.73 14.57
C SER A 45 10.21 1.40 15.75
N LYS A 46 9.32 2.31 16.13
CA LYS A 46 8.30 2.09 17.17
C LYS A 46 7.07 1.32 16.65
N LEU A 47 6.89 1.24 15.33
CA LEU A 47 5.77 0.57 14.70
C LEU A 47 6.14 -0.86 14.34
N ARG A 48 5.25 -1.80 14.59
CA ARG A 48 5.30 -3.11 13.97
C ARG A 48 4.74 -3.01 12.57
N TRP A 49 5.56 -3.28 11.58
CA TRP A 49 5.19 -3.20 10.18
C TRP A 49 4.91 -4.58 9.61
N GLN A 50 3.66 -4.82 9.17
CA GLN A 50 3.22 -6.07 8.57
C GLN A 50 3.04 -5.90 7.07
N PRO A 51 4.00 -6.33 6.24
CA PRO A 51 3.83 -6.32 4.80
C PRO A 51 2.88 -7.42 4.34
N SER A 52 2.18 -7.16 3.25
CA SER A 52 1.32 -8.16 2.61
C SER A 52 1.25 -7.98 1.10
N ASP A 53 1.08 -9.10 0.40
CA ASP A 53 0.81 -9.12 -1.04
C ASP A 53 0.09 -10.40 -1.46
N THR A 54 -0.30 -10.48 -2.72
CA THR A 54 -0.85 -11.69 -3.32
C THR A 54 0.20 -12.80 -3.42
N ALA A 55 -0.24 -14.03 -3.64
CA ALA A 55 0.65 -15.21 -3.69
C ALA A 55 1.79 -15.06 -4.72
N GLU A 56 1.55 -14.35 -5.80
CA GLU A 56 2.50 -14.13 -6.89
C GLU A 56 3.74 -13.35 -6.43
N TYR A 57 3.55 -12.34 -5.57
CA TYR A 57 4.63 -11.45 -5.11
C TYR A 57 5.25 -11.91 -3.78
N LEU A 58 4.65 -12.88 -3.10
CA LEU A 58 5.05 -13.26 -1.74
C LEU A 58 6.48 -13.80 -1.66
N GLY A 59 6.90 -14.64 -2.59
CA GLY A 59 8.25 -15.24 -2.60
C GLY A 59 9.37 -14.20 -2.71
N PRO A 60 9.38 -13.34 -3.74
CA PRO A 60 10.35 -12.25 -3.85
C PRO A 60 10.33 -11.28 -2.66
N LEU A 61 9.14 -10.97 -2.13
CA LEU A 61 8.96 -10.12 -0.96
C LEU A 61 9.61 -10.73 0.30
N GLN A 62 9.39 -12.03 0.54
CA GLN A 62 10.00 -12.76 1.66
C GLN A 62 11.52 -12.76 1.56
N ALA A 63 12.08 -13.04 0.38
CA ALA A 63 13.50 -13.06 0.16
C ALA A 63 14.15 -11.69 0.44
N TYR A 64 13.53 -10.61 -0.03
CA TYR A 64 14.05 -9.27 0.17
C TYR A 64 13.97 -8.85 1.65
N ILE A 65 12.87 -9.14 2.34
CA ILE A 65 12.71 -8.85 3.77
C ILE A 65 13.68 -9.67 4.63
N ALA A 66 13.93 -10.92 4.29
CA ALA A 66 14.91 -11.75 5.00
C ALA A 66 16.33 -11.16 4.92
N GLN A 67 16.68 -10.53 3.80
CA GLN A 67 17.99 -9.90 3.59
C GLN A 67 18.09 -8.51 4.19
N GLU A 68 17.07 -7.68 4.05
CA GLU A 68 17.12 -6.25 4.29
C GLU A 68 16.22 -5.78 5.44
N GLY A 69 15.43 -6.66 6.04
CA GLY A 69 14.46 -6.32 7.06
C GLY A 69 15.07 -5.85 8.38
N SER A 70 14.27 -5.11 9.16
CA SER A 70 14.58 -4.68 10.54
C SER A 70 13.74 -5.49 11.53
N ALA A 71 14.11 -5.47 12.82
CA ALA A 71 13.48 -6.27 13.86
C ALA A 71 11.96 -6.01 14.03
N ASN A 72 11.50 -4.83 13.66
CA ASN A 72 10.08 -4.44 13.72
C ASN A 72 9.31 -4.73 12.41
N LEU A 73 9.98 -5.25 11.37
CA LEU A 73 9.36 -5.69 10.13
C LEU A 73 9.00 -7.17 10.24
N ALA A 74 7.70 -7.45 10.23
CA ALA A 74 7.20 -8.82 10.35
C ALA A 74 7.39 -9.60 9.03
N PRO A 75 7.44 -10.95 9.08
CA PRO A 75 7.36 -11.77 7.87
C PRO A 75 6.10 -11.41 7.06
N PRO A 76 6.18 -11.33 5.72
CA PRO A 76 5.03 -10.93 4.93
C PRO A 76 3.93 -12.00 4.94
N VAL A 77 2.69 -11.53 4.90
CA VAL A 77 1.51 -12.41 4.82
C VAL A 77 0.90 -12.37 3.43
N ARG A 78 0.37 -13.52 3.01
CA ARG A 78 -0.44 -13.58 1.80
C ARG A 78 -1.78 -12.90 2.06
N LEU A 79 -2.10 -11.88 1.27
CA LEU A 79 -3.36 -11.17 1.34
C LEU A 79 -3.85 -10.82 -0.08
N ASP A 80 -4.97 -11.40 -0.47
CA ASP A 80 -5.79 -10.91 -1.58
C ASP A 80 -6.96 -10.13 -0.95
N VAL A 81 -7.13 -8.88 -1.33
CA VAL A 81 -8.17 -8.01 -0.76
C VAL A 81 -9.58 -8.55 -0.95
N ARG A 82 -9.79 -9.43 -1.94
CA ARG A 82 -11.07 -10.10 -2.24
C ARG A 82 -11.35 -11.31 -1.34
N SER A 83 -10.34 -11.80 -0.63
CA SER A 83 -10.46 -12.99 0.23
C SER A 83 -10.64 -12.58 1.69
N HIS A 84 -11.81 -12.77 2.25
CA HIS A 84 -12.13 -12.44 3.63
C HIS A 84 -12.32 -13.70 4.49
N PRO A 85 -12.02 -13.65 5.81
CA PRO A 85 -11.35 -12.55 6.51
C PRO A 85 -9.87 -12.43 6.14
N TRP A 86 -9.29 -11.23 6.26
CA TRP A 86 -7.86 -11.05 6.11
C TRP A 86 -7.08 -11.73 7.24
N PRO A 87 -5.91 -12.34 6.98
CA PRO A 87 -5.15 -13.11 7.96
C PRO A 87 -4.35 -12.21 8.92
N VAL A 88 -4.98 -11.16 9.42
CA VAL A 88 -4.34 -10.13 10.25
C VAL A 88 -5.30 -9.67 11.36
N ALA A 89 -4.75 -9.27 12.50
CA ALA A 89 -5.51 -8.78 13.65
C ALA A 89 -4.76 -7.66 14.39
N GLY A 90 -5.50 -6.85 15.13
CA GLY A 90 -4.93 -5.81 15.98
C GLY A 90 -4.29 -4.66 15.22
N ILE A 91 -4.79 -4.35 14.02
CA ILE A 91 -4.26 -3.30 13.16
C ILE A 91 -4.88 -1.96 13.54
N ASP A 92 -4.04 -0.98 13.77
CA ASP A 92 -4.44 0.41 14.04
C ASP A 92 -3.99 1.39 12.94
N ALA A 93 -3.24 0.90 11.95
CA ALA A 93 -2.94 1.65 10.73
C ALA A 93 -2.91 0.74 9.49
N VAL A 94 -3.35 1.28 8.34
CA VAL A 94 -3.22 0.65 7.02
C VAL A 94 -2.48 1.61 6.10
N PHE A 95 -1.49 1.07 5.38
CA PHE A 95 -0.76 1.76 4.34
C PHE A 95 -0.88 1.03 3.01
N SER A 96 -0.99 1.76 1.91
CA SER A 96 -0.91 1.19 0.56
C SER A 96 -0.36 2.24 -0.40
N ALA A 97 0.64 1.86 -1.20
CA ALA A 97 1.27 2.75 -2.16
C ALA A 97 1.27 2.16 -3.57
N ASN A 98 0.84 2.94 -4.55
CA ASN A 98 0.85 2.58 -5.96
C ASN A 98 0.12 1.25 -6.29
N THR A 99 -0.91 0.89 -5.52
CA THR A 99 -1.59 -0.40 -5.62
C THR A 99 -3.02 -0.24 -6.13
N LEU A 100 -3.81 0.69 -5.56
CA LEU A 100 -5.23 0.81 -5.88
C LEU A 100 -5.51 1.11 -7.36
N HIS A 101 -4.65 1.85 -8.01
CA HIS A 101 -4.83 2.23 -9.41
C HIS A 101 -4.57 1.09 -10.43
N ILE A 102 -3.98 -0.03 -9.97
CA ILE A 102 -3.81 -1.25 -10.76
C ILE A 102 -4.81 -2.35 -10.40
N MET A 103 -5.68 -2.12 -9.42
CA MET A 103 -6.75 -3.04 -9.03
C MET A 103 -8.00 -2.85 -9.90
N SER A 104 -8.77 -3.92 -10.09
CA SER A 104 -10.14 -3.80 -10.60
C SER A 104 -11.02 -3.03 -9.61
N TRP A 105 -12.11 -2.41 -10.10
CA TRP A 105 -13.04 -1.69 -9.21
C TRP A 105 -13.64 -2.56 -8.10
N GLU A 106 -13.91 -3.81 -8.41
CA GLU A 106 -14.35 -4.80 -7.43
C GLU A 106 -13.30 -4.99 -6.32
N ALA A 107 -12.03 -5.19 -6.69
CA ALA A 107 -10.95 -5.32 -5.71
C ALA A 107 -10.76 -4.05 -4.87
N VAL A 108 -10.93 -2.86 -5.45
CA VAL A 108 -10.91 -1.60 -4.69
C VAL A 108 -12.06 -1.55 -3.66
N ARG A 109 -13.27 -1.99 -4.01
CA ARG A 109 -14.38 -2.07 -3.06
C ARG A 109 -14.09 -3.04 -1.92
N GLU A 110 -13.55 -4.22 -2.25
CA GLU A 110 -13.17 -5.22 -1.24
C GLU A 110 -11.99 -4.77 -0.38
N PHE A 111 -11.05 -3.99 -0.93
CA PHE A 111 -10.01 -3.30 -0.14
C PHE A 111 -10.64 -2.43 0.95
N PHE A 112 -11.55 -1.51 0.60
CA PHE A 112 -12.18 -0.63 1.59
C PHE A 112 -13.08 -1.39 2.57
N ARG A 113 -13.76 -2.43 2.12
CA ARG A 113 -14.54 -3.32 3.00
C ARG A 113 -13.64 -4.00 4.03
N GLY A 114 -12.52 -4.57 3.58
CA GLY A 114 -11.54 -5.21 4.45
C GLY A 114 -10.90 -4.23 5.44
N VAL A 115 -10.55 -3.02 5.00
CA VAL A 115 -10.08 -1.95 5.89
C VAL A 115 -11.14 -1.65 6.96
N GLY A 116 -12.40 -1.45 6.58
CA GLY A 116 -13.48 -1.19 7.53
C GLY A 116 -13.73 -2.32 8.55
N THR A 117 -13.35 -3.56 8.19
CA THR A 117 -13.52 -4.72 9.08
C THR A 117 -12.35 -4.92 10.03
N HIS A 118 -11.12 -4.64 9.59
CA HIS A 118 -9.90 -5.01 10.32
C HIS A 118 -9.19 -3.83 10.98
N LEU A 119 -9.39 -2.61 10.51
CA LEU A 119 -8.81 -1.41 11.10
C LEU A 119 -9.55 -1.07 12.40
N ALA A 120 -8.81 -0.87 13.47
CA ALA A 120 -9.37 -0.48 14.76
C ALA A 120 -10.13 0.85 14.68
N ALA A 121 -11.13 1.04 15.53
CA ALA A 121 -11.83 2.31 15.66
C ALA A 121 -10.83 3.44 15.99
N GLY A 122 -10.89 4.54 15.23
CA GLY A 122 -9.93 5.63 15.32
C GLY A 122 -8.58 5.35 14.64
N GLY A 123 -8.43 4.20 14.00
CA GLY A 123 -7.23 3.86 13.23
C GLY A 123 -7.07 4.71 11.98
N VAL A 124 -5.87 4.67 11.38
CA VAL A 124 -5.48 5.55 10.28
C VAL A 124 -5.28 4.76 9.00
N LEU A 125 -5.88 5.23 7.90
CA LEU A 125 -5.64 4.73 6.55
C LEU A 125 -4.84 5.77 5.75
N CYS A 126 -3.64 5.40 5.29
CA CYS A 126 -2.85 6.20 4.38
C CYS A 126 -2.73 5.51 3.01
N ILE A 127 -3.12 6.19 1.96
CA ILE A 127 -3.02 5.69 0.58
C ILE A 127 -2.21 6.68 -0.25
N TYR A 128 -1.22 6.17 -0.96
CA TYR A 128 -0.45 6.95 -1.92
C TYR A 128 -0.64 6.40 -3.34
N GLY A 129 -0.89 7.30 -4.29
CA GLY A 129 -1.08 6.92 -5.70
C GLY A 129 -1.42 8.11 -6.58
N PRO A 130 -1.55 7.89 -7.90
CA PRO A 130 -1.88 8.92 -8.88
C PRO A 130 -3.37 9.25 -8.88
N PHE A 131 -3.90 9.76 -7.77
CA PHE A 131 -5.31 10.12 -7.65
C PHE A 131 -5.66 11.38 -8.45
N ARG A 132 -6.92 11.43 -8.89
CA ARG A 132 -7.53 12.62 -9.48
C ARG A 132 -8.36 13.36 -8.44
N TYR A 133 -8.28 14.68 -8.43
CA TYR A 133 -9.11 15.54 -7.59
C TYR A 133 -9.98 16.43 -8.47
N ALA A 134 -11.29 16.36 -8.33
CA ALA A 134 -12.25 17.09 -9.16
C ALA A 134 -11.99 16.90 -10.68
N GLY A 135 -11.65 15.68 -11.11
CA GLY A 135 -11.37 15.35 -12.50
C GLY A 135 -9.98 15.82 -13.02
N ARG A 136 -9.15 16.43 -12.18
CA ARG A 136 -7.83 16.93 -12.57
C ARG A 136 -6.72 16.04 -12.06
N TYR A 137 -5.69 15.83 -12.88
CA TYR A 137 -4.47 15.14 -12.46
C TYR A 137 -3.59 16.06 -11.63
N THR A 138 -2.87 15.50 -10.69
CA THR A 138 -1.91 16.23 -9.85
C THR A 138 -0.60 16.53 -10.57
N SER A 139 -0.34 15.85 -11.72
CA SER A 139 0.80 16.09 -12.58
C SER A 139 0.53 15.59 -14.00
N GLU A 140 1.25 16.11 -14.99
CA GLU A 140 1.19 15.64 -16.38
C GLU A 140 1.66 14.19 -16.52
N SER A 141 2.65 13.77 -15.72
CA SER A 141 3.11 12.37 -15.68
C SER A 141 2.01 11.41 -15.21
N ASN A 142 1.12 11.85 -14.31
CA ASN A 142 -0.04 11.06 -13.88
C ASN A 142 -1.08 10.93 -14.99
N ALA A 143 -1.30 12.00 -15.77
CA ALA A 143 -2.19 11.95 -16.93
C ALA A 143 -1.68 11.00 -18.02
N THR A 144 -0.38 10.99 -18.28
CA THR A 144 0.26 10.09 -19.24
C THR A 144 0.19 8.64 -18.76
N PHE A 145 0.42 8.42 -17.48
CA PHE A 145 0.34 7.08 -16.89
C PHE A 145 -1.08 6.52 -16.91
N ASP A 146 -2.08 7.34 -16.65
CA ASP A 146 -3.50 6.93 -16.72
C ASP A 146 -3.87 6.48 -18.14
N ARG A 147 -3.46 7.23 -19.18
CA ARG A 147 -3.65 6.81 -20.57
C ARG A 147 -2.99 5.48 -20.90
N PHE A 148 -1.75 5.30 -20.45
CA PHE A 148 -1.02 4.04 -20.63
C PHE A 148 -1.73 2.83 -19.98
N LEU A 149 -2.34 3.01 -18.82
CA LEU A 149 -3.11 1.97 -18.14
C LEU A 149 -4.42 1.66 -18.89
N GLN A 150 -5.12 2.69 -19.37
CA GLN A 150 -6.34 2.53 -20.17
C GLN A 150 -6.11 1.79 -21.49
N GLU A 151 -4.95 1.99 -22.12
CA GLU A 151 -4.57 1.30 -23.36
C GLU A 151 -4.24 -0.20 -23.14
N ARG A 152 -3.78 -0.56 -21.95
CA ARG A 152 -3.36 -1.94 -21.63
C ARG A 152 -4.48 -2.82 -21.11
N ASP A 153 -5.38 -2.25 -20.34
CA ASP A 153 -6.48 -2.99 -19.73
C ASP A 153 -7.65 -2.06 -19.41
N CYS A 154 -8.73 -2.20 -20.17
CA CYS A 154 -9.97 -1.45 -19.94
C CYS A 154 -10.64 -1.77 -18.61
N LEU A 155 -10.17 -2.77 -17.87
CA LEU A 155 -10.64 -3.14 -16.54
C LEU A 155 -9.86 -2.46 -15.41
N LEU A 156 -8.71 -1.83 -15.70
CA LEU A 156 -7.94 -1.09 -14.72
C LEU A 156 -8.61 0.26 -14.43
N TYR A 157 -9.10 0.37 -13.22
CA TYR A 157 -9.82 1.56 -12.76
C TYR A 157 -8.84 2.63 -12.26
N THR A 158 -8.54 3.62 -13.10
CA THR A 158 -7.62 4.71 -12.72
C THR A 158 -8.25 6.09 -12.73
N SER A 159 -9.42 6.26 -13.37
CA SER A 159 -9.89 7.61 -13.70
C SER A 159 -11.19 8.06 -13.01
N ARG A 160 -11.81 7.23 -12.19
CA ARG A 160 -13.10 7.53 -11.57
C ARG A 160 -13.10 7.41 -10.04
N CYS A 161 -12.07 7.95 -9.35
CA CYS A 161 -12.30 8.31 -7.96
C CYS A 161 -13.20 9.55 -7.93
N VAL A 162 -14.41 9.33 -7.57
CA VAL A 162 -15.40 10.36 -7.26
C VAL A 162 -15.03 11.00 -5.94
#